data_c95ff0094840d8d7b03f1225d48e9fdb
#
_entry.id   c95ff0094840d8d7b03f1225d48e9fdb
#
_cell.length_a   1.000
_cell.length_b   1.000
_cell.length_c   1.000
_cell.angle_alpha   90.00
_cell.angle_beta   90.00
_cell.angle_gamma   90.00
#
_symmetry.space_group_name_H-M   'P 1'
#
loop_
_entity.id
_entity.type
_entity.pdbx_description
1 polymer ?
#
loop_
_entity_poly.entity_id
_entity_poly.type
_entity_poly.pdbx_seq_one_letter_code
_entity_poly.pdbx_strand_id
1 'polypeptide(L)'
;EEYGYIRRDPAKPRAIELLDDESGVHRVRAVHVPLVGRVTAGTPVLAVENIEEYYPIPNDFVDHHDDVFLLRVQGDSMIEAGILDQDFALVEKSSTAENGDIVVALVDGEEATIKRFYHEGDHIRLQPENQAMTPILTTNVTILGRVIGVFRRFR
;
A
#
# COMPACT_ATOMS: atom_id res chain seq x y z
N GLU A 1 21.86 9.72 10.76
CA GLU A 1 21.79 9.99 10.97
C GLU A 1 21.96 10.48 12.17
N GLU A 2 21.89 11.19 12.55
CA GLU A 2 22.12 11.44 13.60
C GLU A 2 21.47 12.26 14.28
N TYR A 3 21.24 12.73 15.07
CA TYR A 3 20.69 13.48 15.82
C TYR A 3 20.00 14.52 15.38
N GLY A 4 18.93 14.86 15.16
CA GLY A 4 18.17 15.94 14.69
C GLY A 4 18.11 16.07 13.20
N TYR A 5 18.88 15.31 12.48
CA TYR A 5 18.89 15.42 11.08
C TYR A 5 18.82 14.12 10.42
N ILE A 6 17.95 14.02 9.42
CA ILE A 6 17.83 12.83 8.64
C ILE A 6 18.16 13.16 7.24
N ARG A 7 19.12 12.42 6.64
CA ARG A 7 19.50 12.66 5.36
C ARG A 7 18.71 11.85 4.48
N ARG A 8 18.19 12.39 3.46
CA ARG A 8 17.49 11.63 2.50
C ARG A 8 18.44 10.75 1.75
N ASP A 9 18.09 9.51 1.59
CA ASP A 9 18.87 8.57 0.81
C ASP A 9 18.49 8.79 -0.64
N PRO A 10 19.42 9.23 -1.48
CA PRO A 10 19.07 9.54 -2.87
C PRO A 10 18.63 8.32 -3.66
N ALA A 11 18.89 7.13 -3.18
CA ALA A 11 18.47 5.93 -3.88
C ALA A 11 17.02 5.57 -3.60
N LYS A 12 16.39 6.27 -2.69
CA LYS A 12 15.03 5.93 -2.31
C LYS A 12 14.06 6.95 -2.86
N PRO A 13 12.87 6.50 -3.28
CA PRO A 13 11.92 7.44 -3.87
C PRO A 13 11.18 8.29 -2.87
N ARG A 14 11.38 8.08 -1.59
CA ARG A 14 10.68 8.85 -0.58
C ARG A 14 11.65 9.63 0.25
N ALA A 15 11.15 10.67 0.88
CA ALA A 15 11.95 11.51 1.74
C ALA A 15 11.54 11.28 3.18
N ILE A 16 12.51 11.33 4.07
CA ILE A 16 12.26 11.22 5.49
C ILE A 16 12.45 12.60 6.09
N GLU A 17 11.47 13.03 6.86
CA GLU A 17 11.55 14.31 7.52
C GLU A 17 11.53 14.13 9.01
N LEU A 18 12.25 15.00 9.70
CA LEU A 18 12.27 15.03 11.15
C LEU A 18 11.43 16.20 11.59
N LEU A 19 10.38 15.92 12.32
CA LEU A 19 9.54 16.96 12.88
C LEU A 19 10.03 17.27 14.26
N ASP A 20 10.51 18.48 14.45
CA ASP A 20 11.16 18.85 15.67
C ASP A 20 10.33 19.88 16.41
N ASP A 21 9.94 19.53 17.61
CA ASP A 21 9.23 20.40 18.48
C ASP A 21 10.16 21.48 18.95
N GLU A 22 9.71 22.70 18.94
CA GLU A 22 10.55 23.81 19.37
C GLU A 22 11.03 23.64 20.79
N SER A 23 10.30 22.92 21.61
CA SER A 23 10.75 22.71 22.96
C SER A 23 11.94 21.76 23.03
N GLY A 24 12.21 21.08 21.96
CA GLY A 24 13.31 20.14 21.90
C GLY A 24 13.04 18.82 22.60
N VAL A 25 11.82 18.60 23.03
CA VAL A 25 11.50 17.42 23.78
C VAL A 25 11.20 16.24 22.88
N HIS A 26 10.50 16.48 21.83
CA HIS A 26 10.08 15.42 20.95
C HIS A 26 10.59 15.59 19.55
N ARG A 27 10.90 14.49 18.94
CA ARG A 27 11.24 14.46 17.53
C ARG A 27 10.52 13.31 16.91
N VAL A 28 9.79 13.59 15.85
CA VAL A 28 8.99 12.60 15.16
C VAL A 28 9.51 12.47 13.75
N ARG A 29 9.81 11.27 13.34
CA ARG A 29 10.21 11.02 11.98
C ARG A 29 9.01 10.65 11.16
N ALA A 30 8.91 11.23 10.01
CA ALA A 30 7.82 10.93 9.10
C ALA A 30 8.38 10.68 7.71
N VAL A 31 7.76 9.77 7.01
CA VAL A 31 8.09 9.45 5.65
C VAL A 31 6.96 9.96 4.78
N HIS A 32 7.28 10.66 3.70
CA HIS A 32 6.25 11.14 2.80
C HIS A 32 5.90 10.01 1.83
N VAL A 33 4.75 9.41 2.04
CA VAL A 33 4.32 8.25 1.30
C VAL A 33 3.39 8.69 0.18
N PRO A 34 3.65 8.28 -1.07
CA PRO A 34 2.81 8.71 -2.18
C PRO A 34 1.44 8.03 -2.16
N LEU A 35 0.41 8.80 -2.46
CA LEU A 35 -0.91 8.27 -2.70
C LEU A 35 -1.03 8.02 -4.20
N VAL A 36 -1.25 6.78 -4.55
CA VAL A 36 -1.39 6.39 -5.95
C VAL A 36 -2.86 6.46 -6.29
N GLY A 37 -3.20 7.28 -7.27
CA GLY A 37 -4.60 7.48 -7.62
C GLY A 37 -5.07 6.54 -8.70
N ARG A 38 -4.13 6.08 -9.54
CA ARG A 38 -4.51 5.24 -10.63
C ARG A 38 -3.40 4.26 -10.89
N VAL A 39 -3.74 3.05 -11.21
CA VAL A 39 -2.76 2.04 -11.58
C VAL A 39 -3.09 1.58 -12.98
N THR A 40 -2.09 1.63 -13.85
CA THR A 40 -2.27 1.28 -15.25
C THR A 40 -1.33 0.14 -15.59
N ALA A 41 -1.83 -0.83 -16.30
CA ALA A 41 -1.01 -1.95 -16.76
C ALA A 41 0.13 -1.43 -17.63
N GLY A 42 1.31 -1.98 -17.44
CA GLY A 42 2.45 -1.60 -18.25
C GLY A 42 3.21 -0.39 -17.76
N THR A 43 2.70 0.27 -16.71
CA THR A 43 3.34 1.45 -16.14
C THR A 43 3.72 1.12 -14.71
N PRO A 44 4.92 1.47 -14.24
CA PRO A 44 5.28 1.22 -12.85
C PRO A 44 4.28 1.90 -11.92
N VAL A 45 3.90 1.22 -10.84
CA VAL A 45 2.88 1.75 -9.96
C VAL A 45 3.30 3.08 -9.35
N LEU A 46 4.58 3.28 -9.11
CA LEU A 46 5.07 4.52 -8.53
C LEU A 46 5.51 5.56 -9.56
N ALA A 47 5.08 5.41 -10.81
CA ALA A 47 5.37 6.41 -11.82
C ALA A 47 4.74 7.73 -11.39
N VAL A 48 5.41 8.83 -11.72
CA VAL A 48 4.99 10.16 -11.30
C VAL A 48 3.56 10.45 -11.69
N GLU A 49 3.17 10.03 -12.88
CA GLU A 49 1.83 10.35 -13.38
C GLU A 49 0.74 9.63 -12.59
N ASN A 50 1.07 8.63 -11.77
CA ASN A 50 0.09 7.93 -10.97
C ASN A 50 -0.05 8.50 -9.57
N ILE A 51 0.83 9.40 -9.18
CA ILE A 51 0.87 9.90 -7.80
C ILE A 51 0.06 11.18 -7.71
N GLU A 52 -0.91 11.20 -6.78
CA GLU A 52 -1.77 12.37 -6.57
C GLU A 52 -1.21 13.30 -5.54
N GLU A 53 -0.74 12.80 -4.45
CA GLU A 53 -0.19 13.61 -3.37
C GLU A 53 0.66 12.74 -2.48
N TYR A 54 1.27 13.35 -1.47
CA TYR A 54 2.09 12.63 -0.51
C TYR A 54 1.54 12.89 0.88
N TYR A 55 1.55 11.90 1.72
CA TYR A 55 1.10 12.02 3.10
C TYR A 55 2.23 11.67 4.05
N PRO A 56 2.41 12.42 5.12
CA PRO A 56 3.42 12.08 6.12
C PRO A 56 2.92 10.92 6.98
N ILE A 57 3.66 9.84 6.96
CA ILE A 57 3.32 8.66 7.75
C ILE A 57 4.45 8.47 8.75
N PRO A 58 4.14 8.22 10.02
CA PRO A 58 5.21 8.00 10.99
C PRO A 58 6.13 6.88 10.54
N ASN A 59 7.42 7.10 10.71
CA ASN A 59 8.41 6.16 10.22
C ASN A 59 8.22 4.77 10.79
N ASP A 60 7.69 4.67 12.00
CA ASP A 60 7.50 3.37 12.62
C ASP A 60 6.57 2.47 11.84
N PHE A 61 5.65 3.05 11.08
CA PHE A 61 4.71 2.24 10.32
C PHE A 61 5.31 1.68 9.05
N VAL A 62 6.41 2.23 8.59
CA VAL A 62 7.02 1.81 7.34
C VAL A 62 8.46 1.35 7.53
N ASP A 63 8.90 1.29 8.78
CA ASP A 63 10.24 0.86 9.10
C ASP A 63 10.43 -0.55 8.61
N HIS A 64 11.56 -0.86 8.07
CA HIS A 64 11.87 -2.20 7.56
C HIS A 64 11.14 -2.56 6.28
N HIS A 65 10.42 -1.62 5.68
CA HIS A 65 9.79 -1.84 4.40
C HIS A 65 10.45 -0.95 3.37
N ASP A 66 10.64 -1.48 2.18
CA ASP A 66 11.32 -0.72 1.15
C ASP A 66 10.41 0.34 0.55
N ASP A 67 9.79 0.11 -0.52
CA ASP A 67 8.94 1.10 -1.15
C ASP A 67 7.52 0.89 -0.68
N VAL A 68 6.90 1.95 -0.21
CA VAL A 68 5.51 1.88 0.23
C VAL A 68 4.70 2.94 -0.49
N PHE A 69 3.42 2.70 -0.61
CA PHE A 69 2.51 3.69 -1.18
C PHE A 69 1.14 3.51 -0.55
N LEU A 70 0.31 4.53 -0.72
CA LEU A 70 -1.06 4.49 -0.26
C LEU A 70 -1.98 4.32 -1.46
N LEU A 71 -3.06 3.60 -1.26
CA LEU A 71 -4.07 3.40 -2.30
C LEU A 71 -5.42 3.55 -1.66
N ARG A 72 -6.30 4.33 -2.29
CA ARG A 72 -7.64 4.51 -1.74
C ARG A 72 -8.46 3.26 -2.03
N VAL A 73 -9.10 2.74 -0.99
CA VAL A 73 -9.91 1.54 -1.10
C VAL A 73 -11.26 1.91 -1.71
N GLN A 74 -11.70 1.12 -2.66
CA GLN A 74 -13.00 1.33 -3.27
C GLN A 74 -13.81 0.06 -3.15
N GLY A 75 -15.03 0.19 -2.67
CA GLY A 75 -15.95 -0.92 -2.59
C GLY A 75 -15.85 -1.68 -1.29
N ASP A 76 -16.60 -2.76 -1.21
CA ASP A 76 -16.82 -3.49 0.02
C ASP A 76 -16.21 -4.88 0.04
N SER A 77 -15.30 -5.18 -0.86
CA SER A 77 -14.84 -6.56 -1.00
C SER A 77 -14.05 -7.05 0.20
N MET A 78 -13.58 -6.15 1.06
CA MET A 78 -12.72 -6.55 2.17
C MET A 78 -13.27 -6.08 3.52
N ILE A 79 -14.57 -5.87 3.61
CA ILE A 79 -15.14 -5.32 4.83
C ILE A 79 -14.99 -6.26 6.02
N GLU A 80 -14.98 -7.56 5.79
CA GLU A 80 -14.86 -8.50 6.91
C GLU A 80 -13.42 -8.58 7.42
N ALA A 81 -12.48 -8.01 6.69
CA ALA A 81 -11.12 -7.86 7.17
C ALA A 81 -10.89 -6.49 7.78
N GLY A 82 -11.95 -5.68 7.89
CA GLY A 82 -11.82 -4.37 8.48
C GLY A 82 -11.33 -3.30 7.53
N ILE A 83 -11.32 -3.58 6.24
CA ILE A 83 -10.90 -2.62 5.23
C ILE A 83 -12.14 -2.11 4.53
N LEU A 84 -12.42 -0.83 4.69
CA LEU A 84 -13.70 -0.27 4.25
C LEU A 84 -13.49 0.68 3.07
N ASP A 85 -14.59 0.93 2.37
CA ASP A 85 -14.58 1.87 1.27
C ASP A 85 -14.02 3.22 1.74
N GLN A 86 -13.18 3.83 0.95
CA GLN A 86 -12.56 5.13 1.21
C GLN A 86 -11.42 5.10 2.23
N ASP A 87 -11.09 3.94 2.76
CA ASP A 87 -9.88 3.81 3.57
C ASP A 87 -8.67 4.04 2.70
N PHE A 88 -7.54 4.36 3.34
CA PHE A 88 -6.26 4.37 2.65
C PHE A 88 -5.52 3.10 3.03
N ALA A 89 -5.20 2.29 2.07
CA ALA A 89 -4.41 1.08 2.32
C ALA A 89 -2.94 1.45 2.18
N LEU A 90 -2.15 1.10 3.18
CA LEU A 90 -0.71 1.26 3.12
C LEU A 90 -0.15 -0.02 2.55
N VAL A 91 0.56 0.09 1.46
CA VAL A 91 0.97 -1.06 0.66
C VAL A 91 2.47 -1.07 0.52
N GLU A 92 3.07 -2.21 0.78
CA GLU A 92 4.49 -2.42 0.52
C GLU A 92 4.61 -2.97 -0.89
N LYS A 93 5.37 -2.29 -1.74
CA LYS A 93 5.54 -2.72 -3.12
C LYS A 93 6.21 -4.10 -3.15
N SER A 94 5.62 -5.01 -3.89
CA SER A 94 6.13 -6.37 -3.97
C SER A 94 5.54 -7.03 -5.19
N SER A 95 6.31 -7.87 -5.85
CA SER A 95 5.79 -8.63 -6.98
C SER A 95 5.41 -10.06 -6.58
N THR A 96 5.59 -10.41 -5.31
CA THR A 96 5.27 -11.76 -4.83
C THR A 96 4.43 -11.64 -3.57
N ALA A 97 3.77 -12.74 -3.23
CA ALA A 97 2.93 -12.79 -2.04
C ALA A 97 2.88 -14.22 -1.55
N GLU A 98 2.50 -14.38 -0.29
CA GLU A 98 2.32 -15.67 0.31
C GLU A 98 0.85 -15.88 0.59
N ASN A 99 0.45 -17.15 0.71
CA ASN A 99 -0.94 -17.48 0.98
C ASN A 99 -1.40 -16.78 2.25
N GLY A 100 -2.54 -16.11 2.15
CA GLY A 100 -3.10 -15.37 3.27
C GLY A 100 -2.77 -13.90 3.29
N ASP A 101 -1.82 -13.46 2.47
CA ASP A 101 -1.52 -12.04 2.39
C ASP A 101 -2.67 -11.28 1.76
N ILE A 102 -2.87 -10.05 2.21
CA ILE A 102 -3.79 -9.15 1.53
C ILE A 102 -2.97 -8.37 0.53
N VAL A 103 -3.35 -8.45 -0.72
CA VAL A 103 -2.53 -7.91 -1.81
C VAL A 103 -3.32 -6.90 -2.64
N VAL A 104 -2.55 -6.07 -3.33
CA VAL A 104 -3.07 -5.24 -4.41
C VAL A 104 -2.64 -5.94 -5.69
N ALA A 105 -3.58 -6.24 -6.55
CA ALA A 105 -3.31 -7.04 -7.73
C ALA A 105 -4.04 -6.49 -8.94
N LEU A 106 -3.41 -6.69 -10.10
CA LEU A 106 -4.08 -6.44 -11.39
C LEU A 106 -4.47 -7.80 -11.94
N VAL A 107 -5.74 -7.95 -12.29
CA VAL A 107 -6.25 -9.18 -12.87
C VAL A 107 -6.47 -8.93 -14.34
N ASP A 108 -5.83 -9.71 -15.18
CA ASP A 108 -5.94 -9.58 -16.63
C ASP A 108 -5.61 -8.17 -17.12
N GLY A 109 -4.75 -7.48 -16.39
CA GLY A 109 -4.32 -6.15 -16.78
C GLY A 109 -5.35 -5.07 -16.55
N GLU A 110 -6.41 -5.38 -15.80
CA GLU A 110 -7.43 -4.38 -15.55
C GLU A 110 -7.16 -3.62 -14.26
N GLU A 111 -8.20 -3.02 -13.70
CA GLU A 111 -8.01 -2.21 -12.51
C GLU A 111 -7.43 -2.99 -11.35
N ALA A 112 -6.74 -2.28 -10.50
CA ALA A 112 -6.19 -2.87 -9.29
C ALA A 112 -7.32 -3.22 -8.32
N THR A 113 -7.17 -4.34 -7.65
CA THR A 113 -8.12 -4.78 -6.65
C THR A 113 -7.37 -5.23 -5.40
N ILE A 114 -8.02 -5.17 -4.25
CA ILE A 114 -7.44 -5.62 -2.99
C ILE A 114 -8.19 -6.87 -2.58
N LYS A 115 -7.46 -7.96 -2.39
CA LYS A 115 -8.04 -9.25 -2.06
C LYS A 115 -7.04 -10.04 -1.26
N ARG A 116 -7.50 -11.12 -0.65
CA ARG A 116 -6.60 -12.03 0.03
C ARG A 116 -6.09 -13.06 -0.98
N PHE A 117 -4.80 -13.29 -0.95
CA PHE A 117 -4.11 -14.07 -1.96
C PHE A 117 -3.95 -15.52 -1.55
N TYR A 118 -4.24 -16.42 -2.49
CA TYR A 118 -3.93 -17.84 -2.31
C TYR A 118 -3.46 -18.41 -3.64
N HIS A 119 -2.35 -19.14 -3.58
CA HIS A 119 -1.84 -19.83 -4.75
C HIS A 119 -2.28 -21.28 -4.63
N GLU A 120 -3.12 -21.72 -5.53
CA GLU A 120 -3.73 -23.03 -5.45
C GLU A 120 -3.41 -23.83 -6.71
N GLY A 121 -2.35 -24.65 -6.65
CA GLY A 121 -2.00 -25.48 -7.78
C GLY A 121 -1.64 -24.65 -9.00
N ASP A 122 -2.47 -24.72 -10.02
CA ASP A 122 -2.18 -24.06 -11.28
C ASP A 122 -2.89 -22.72 -11.45
N HIS A 123 -3.49 -22.21 -10.38
CA HIS A 123 -4.17 -20.92 -10.50
C HIS A 123 -4.02 -20.15 -9.18
N ILE A 124 -4.41 -18.88 -9.25
CA ILE A 124 -4.42 -17.99 -8.10
C ILE A 124 -5.87 -17.74 -7.73
N ARG A 125 -6.17 -17.81 -6.45
CA ARG A 125 -7.49 -17.41 -5.96
C ARG A 125 -7.33 -16.09 -5.22
N LEU A 126 -8.07 -15.09 -5.66
CA LEU A 126 -8.13 -13.80 -4.99
C LEU A 126 -9.44 -13.76 -4.24
N GLN A 127 -9.34 -13.87 -2.93
CA GLN A 127 -10.50 -14.10 -2.08
C GLN A 127 -10.97 -12.80 -1.46
N PRO A 128 -12.22 -12.39 -1.70
CA PRO A 128 -12.76 -11.24 -0.99
C PRO A 128 -13.06 -11.64 0.45
N GLU A 129 -12.96 -10.66 1.35
CA GLU A 129 -13.37 -10.87 2.72
C GLU A 129 -14.77 -10.29 2.86
N ASN A 130 -15.70 -10.91 2.16
CA ASN A 130 -17.10 -10.48 2.11
C ASN A 130 -17.91 -11.67 1.62
N GLN A 131 -18.80 -12.16 2.50
CA GLN A 131 -19.54 -13.36 2.19
C GLN A 131 -20.47 -13.21 0.99
N ALA A 132 -20.82 -11.98 0.64
CA ALA A 132 -21.70 -11.74 -0.49
C ALA A 132 -20.98 -11.77 -1.84
N MET A 133 -19.67 -11.94 -1.83
CA MET A 133 -18.87 -11.88 -3.06
C MET A 133 -18.16 -13.18 -3.29
N THR A 134 -17.93 -13.50 -4.55
CA THR A 134 -17.27 -14.75 -4.91
C THR A 134 -15.80 -14.48 -5.23
N PRO A 135 -14.95 -15.48 -5.05
CA PRO A 135 -13.54 -15.31 -5.35
C PRO A 135 -13.27 -15.23 -6.85
N ILE A 136 -12.15 -14.63 -7.17
CA ILE A 136 -11.66 -14.55 -8.54
C ILE A 136 -10.61 -15.63 -8.70
N LEU A 137 -10.80 -16.49 -9.69
CA LEU A 137 -9.83 -17.54 -10.01
C LEU A 137 -9.17 -17.17 -11.31
N THR A 138 -7.86 -17.08 -11.32
CA THR A 138 -7.17 -16.57 -12.51
C THR A 138 -5.77 -17.13 -12.60
N THR A 139 -5.25 -17.19 -13.82
CA THR A 139 -3.85 -17.50 -14.03
C THR A 139 -3.09 -16.28 -14.51
N ASN A 140 -3.78 -15.15 -14.68
CA ASN A 140 -3.17 -13.92 -15.19
C ASN A 140 -3.33 -12.80 -14.19
N VAL A 141 -2.43 -12.76 -13.22
CA VAL A 141 -2.48 -11.76 -12.17
C VAL A 141 -1.09 -11.18 -11.96
N THR A 142 -1.04 -9.88 -11.75
CA THR A 142 0.19 -9.20 -11.40
C THR A 142 0.04 -8.65 -10.00
N ILE A 143 0.91 -9.06 -9.11
CA ILE A 143 0.89 -8.56 -7.73
C ILE A 143 1.64 -7.23 -7.73
N LEU A 144 1.03 -6.21 -7.16
CA LEU A 144 1.64 -4.89 -7.07
C LEU A 144 2.20 -4.64 -5.68
N GLY A 145 1.64 -5.27 -4.67
CA GLY A 145 2.12 -5.09 -3.33
C GLY A 145 1.28 -5.81 -2.32
N ARG A 146 1.72 -5.74 -1.06
CA ARG A 146 1.01 -6.34 0.07
C ARG A 146 0.53 -5.23 0.98
N VAL A 147 -0.69 -5.35 1.45
CA VAL A 147 -1.26 -4.37 2.36
C VAL A 147 -0.69 -4.62 3.75
N ILE A 148 -0.06 -3.60 4.33
CA ILE A 148 0.55 -3.72 5.65
C ILE A 148 -0.14 -2.83 6.67
N GLY A 149 -1.09 -2.02 6.27
CA GLY A 149 -1.81 -1.20 7.21
C GLY A 149 -2.95 -0.49 6.53
N VAL A 150 -3.77 0.18 7.34
CA VAL A 150 -4.92 0.91 6.84
C VAL A 150 -5.05 2.19 7.66
N PHE A 151 -5.36 3.29 7.00
CA PHE A 151 -5.65 4.55 7.67
C PHE A 151 -7.05 4.98 7.30
N ARG A 152 -7.77 5.46 8.29
CA ARG A 152 -9.16 5.88 8.08
C ARG A 152 -9.40 7.20 8.78
N ARG A 153 -10.09 8.08 8.08
CA ARG A 153 -10.41 9.38 8.63
C ARG A 153 -11.91 9.51 8.78
N PHE A 154 -12.34 10.05 9.89
CA PHE A 154 -13.74 10.31 10.10
C PHE A 154 -14.00 11.80 9.95
N ARG A 155 -15.26 12.15 9.60
CA ARG A 155 -15.53 13.54 9.47
C ARG A 155 -16.38 14.00 10.55
#